data_d54d77c66f81337245ec45040aa84ee0
#
_entry.id   d54d77c66f81337245ec45040aa84ee0
#
_cell.length_a   1.000
_cell.length_b   1.000
_cell.length_c   1.000
_cell.angle_alpha   90.00
_cell.angle_beta   90.00
_cell.angle_gamma   90.00
#
_symmetry.space_group_name_H-M   'P 1'
#
loop_
_entity.id
_entity.type
_entity.pdbx_description
1 polymer ?
#
loop_
_entity_poly.entity_id
_entity_poly.type
_entity_poly.pdbx_seq_one_letter_code
_entity_poly.pdbx_strand_id
1 'polypeptide(L)'
;MYEGDYDPETTNSCEAVVDSNQRISPESTDEVRHLELSIDDPAFRFLEGQTIGVLVEGPHAFGNRYHHRRYSIANARSAPNEDESVRVSLLVRRCFSIDEISGERYPGIASNYLCDTRPGDRITITGPYRSPFHIPADSNANLLMIGTGTGIAPFRAF
;
A
#
# COMPACT_ATOMS: atom_id res chain seq x y z
N MET A 1 -5.16 -11.55 11.54
CA MET A 1 -5.39 -10.17 11.05
C MET A 1 -4.63 -9.27 12.00
N TYR A 2 -3.50 -8.75 11.60
CA TYR A 2 -2.62 -8.01 12.51
C TYR A 2 -3.01 -6.53 12.48
N GLU A 3 -3.93 -6.15 13.35
CA GLU A 3 -4.06 -4.79 13.83
C GLU A 3 -3.03 -4.64 14.95
N GLY A 4 -2.06 -3.75 14.80
CA GLY A 4 -1.35 -3.37 15.97
C GLY A 4 0.16 -3.23 15.94
N ASP A 5 0.76 -2.95 14.80
CA ASP A 5 2.22 -2.73 14.78
C ASP A 5 2.62 -1.27 14.50
N TYR A 6 1.70 -0.31 14.66
CA TYR A 6 2.08 1.09 14.60
C TYR A 6 2.28 1.63 16.01
N ASP A 7 3.53 1.89 16.33
CA ASP A 7 3.93 2.65 17.51
C ASP A 7 4.46 4.00 17.02
N PRO A 8 3.76 5.11 17.28
CA PRO A 8 4.18 6.43 16.85
C PRO A 8 5.55 6.87 17.40
N GLU A 9 6.01 6.28 18.50
CA GLU A 9 7.30 6.62 19.11
C GLU A 9 8.47 5.87 18.46
N THR A 10 8.22 4.69 17.87
CA THR A 10 9.28 3.82 17.33
C THR A 10 9.20 3.60 15.83
N THR A 11 8.06 3.90 15.20
CA THR A 11 7.87 3.68 13.77
C THR A 11 8.16 4.95 12.98
N ASN A 12 9.19 4.91 12.15
CA ASN A 12 9.49 6.00 11.23
C ASN A 12 8.35 6.17 10.22
N SER A 13 7.84 7.39 10.12
CA SER A 13 6.85 7.77 9.14
C SER A 13 7.38 8.92 8.27
N CYS A 14 6.95 8.96 7.03
CA CYS A 14 7.20 10.08 6.12
C CYS A 14 5.94 10.41 5.32
N GLU A 15 5.94 11.55 4.68
CA GLU A 15 4.88 11.94 3.75
C GLU A 15 5.15 11.38 2.36
N ALA A 16 4.08 10.96 1.68
CA ALA A 16 4.08 10.66 0.26
C ALA A 16 3.01 11.51 -0.42
N VAL A 17 3.30 11.97 -1.63
CA VAL A 17 2.35 12.71 -2.47
C VAL A 17 1.73 11.73 -3.45
N VAL A 18 0.41 11.80 -3.62
CA VAL A 18 -0.31 11.03 -4.63
C VAL A 18 -0.09 11.68 -6.00
N ASP A 19 0.62 11.02 -6.89
CA ASP A 19 0.84 11.48 -8.27
C ASP A 19 -0.34 11.13 -9.17
N SER A 20 -0.85 9.89 -9.03
CA SER A 20 -2.00 9.41 -9.76
C SER A 20 -2.83 8.40 -8.94
N ASN A 21 -4.13 8.34 -9.24
CA ASN A 21 -5.07 7.40 -8.64
C ASN A 21 -6.10 6.97 -9.68
N GLN A 22 -5.86 5.87 -10.36
CA GLN A 22 -6.65 5.40 -11.49
C GLN A 22 -7.36 4.09 -11.17
N ARG A 23 -8.67 4.02 -11.45
CA ARG A 23 -9.39 2.75 -11.44
C ARG A 23 -8.92 1.90 -12.61
N ILE A 24 -8.48 0.67 -12.32
CA ILE A 24 -7.98 -0.29 -13.32
C ILE A 24 -8.89 -1.49 -13.53
N SER A 25 -9.92 -1.64 -12.69
CA SER A 25 -10.94 -2.69 -12.84
C SER A 25 -12.18 -2.17 -13.58
N PRO A 26 -12.91 -3.03 -14.34
CA PRO A 26 -14.19 -2.69 -14.93
C PRO A 26 -15.20 -2.19 -13.89
N GLU A 27 -16.12 -1.31 -14.30
CA GLU A 27 -17.15 -0.76 -13.40
C GLU A 27 -18.09 -1.83 -12.82
N SER A 28 -18.28 -2.92 -13.56
CA SER A 28 -19.12 -4.05 -13.17
C SER A 28 -18.50 -4.99 -12.12
N THR A 29 -17.26 -4.75 -11.70
CA THR A 29 -16.51 -5.57 -10.73
C THR A 29 -16.11 -4.76 -9.53
N ASP A 30 -15.51 -5.42 -8.53
CA ASP A 30 -14.89 -4.73 -7.39
C ASP A 30 -13.93 -3.65 -7.87
N GLU A 31 -14.01 -2.49 -7.24
CA GLU A 31 -13.13 -1.38 -7.57
C GLU A 31 -11.70 -1.68 -7.13
N VAL A 32 -10.80 -1.72 -8.12
CA VAL A 32 -9.35 -1.80 -7.91
C VAL A 32 -8.72 -0.56 -8.53
N ARG A 33 -7.87 0.09 -7.76
CA ARG A 33 -7.13 1.28 -8.18
C ARG A 33 -5.64 1.04 -8.19
N HIS A 34 -4.99 1.66 -9.14
CA HIS A 34 -3.55 1.83 -9.22
C HIS A 34 -3.21 3.24 -8.73
N LEU A 35 -2.48 3.33 -7.64
CA LEU A 35 -1.96 4.57 -7.08
C LEU A 35 -0.47 4.66 -7.39
N GLU A 36 -0.03 5.83 -7.77
CA GLU A 36 1.38 6.19 -7.83
C GLU A 36 1.67 7.27 -6.80
N LEU A 37 2.74 7.08 -6.04
CA LEU A 37 3.15 7.94 -4.95
C LEU A 37 4.58 8.38 -5.17
N SER A 38 4.86 9.65 -4.89
CA SER A 38 6.21 10.20 -4.79
C SER A 38 6.58 10.45 -3.34
N ILE A 39 7.75 9.99 -2.94
CA ILE A 39 8.30 10.13 -1.59
C ILE A 39 9.57 10.97 -1.69
N ASP A 40 9.52 12.17 -1.13
CA ASP A 40 10.63 13.12 -1.11
C ASP A 40 11.45 12.98 0.19
N ASP A 41 11.83 11.74 0.50
CA ASP A 41 12.69 11.41 1.63
C ASP A 41 13.93 10.68 1.09
N PRO A 42 15.11 11.32 1.11
CA PRO A 42 16.34 10.71 0.60
C PRO A 42 16.78 9.47 1.39
N ALA A 43 16.23 9.23 2.57
CA ALA A 43 16.50 8.04 3.37
C ALA A 43 15.59 6.87 2.99
N PHE A 44 14.45 7.15 2.34
CA PHE A 44 13.52 6.08 1.95
C PHE A 44 14.11 5.22 0.83
N ARG A 45 14.24 3.93 1.09
CA ARG A 45 14.70 2.92 0.11
C ARG A 45 13.93 1.64 0.30
N PHE A 46 13.49 1.04 -0.79
CA PHE A 46 12.80 -0.25 -0.74
C PHE A 46 13.43 -1.28 -1.68
N LEU A 47 13.12 -2.54 -1.45
CA LEU A 47 13.41 -3.66 -2.33
C LEU A 47 12.09 -4.25 -2.86
N GLU A 48 12.16 -4.85 -4.03
CA GLU A 48 11.03 -5.56 -4.62
C GLU A 48 10.47 -6.60 -3.66
N GLY A 49 9.15 -6.71 -3.58
CA GLY A 49 8.44 -7.59 -2.64
C GLY A 49 8.19 -7.02 -1.25
N GLN A 50 8.77 -5.86 -0.90
CA GLN A 50 8.48 -5.19 0.36
C GLN A 50 7.09 -4.53 0.38
N THR A 51 6.68 -4.10 1.58
CA THR A 51 5.40 -3.41 1.81
C THR A 51 5.66 -2.05 2.44
N ILE A 52 4.75 -1.12 2.21
CA ILE A 52 4.62 0.11 3.01
C ILE A 52 3.37 0.05 3.87
N GLY A 53 3.41 0.71 5.01
CA GLY A 53 2.22 0.99 5.81
C GLY A 53 1.59 2.30 5.38
N VAL A 54 0.28 2.37 5.40
CA VAL A 54 -0.49 3.62 5.26
C VAL A 54 -1.14 3.90 6.59
N LEU A 55 -0.98 5.12 7.07
CA LEU A 55 -1.51 5.58 8.33
C LEU A 55 -2.68 6.52 8.08
N VAL A 56 -3.84 6.15 8.57
CA VAL A 56 -5.05 6.98 8.49
C VAL A 56 -5.35 7.53 9.87
N GLU A 57 -5.37 8.86 10.01
CA GLU A 57 -5.71 9.52 11.27
C GLU A 57 -7.19 9.37 11.59
N GLY A 58 -7.48 9.21 12.90
CA GLY A 58 -8.81 9.07 13.44
C GLY A 58 -9.49 10.37 13.82
N PRO A 59 -10.55 10.27 14.61
CA PRO A 59 -10.84 9.17 15.54
C PRO A 59 -11.45 7.93 14.87
N HIS A 60 -11.00 6.75 15.30
CA HIS A 60 -11.53 5.46 14.87
C HIS A 60 -12.25 4.75 16.01
N ALA A 61 -12.89 3.61 15.70
CA ALA A 61 -13.57 2.79 16.70
C ALA A 61 -12.62 2.44 17.87
N PHE A 62 -13.20 2.28 19.08
CA PHE A 62 -12.48 1.98 20.32
C PHE A 62 -11.44 3.03 20.75
N GLY A 63 -11.55 4.27 20.28
CA GLY A 63 -10.68 5.37 20.67
C GLY A 63 -9.29 5.34 20.00
N ASN A 64 -9.09 4.50 19.00
CA ASN A 64 -7.84 4.46 18.25
C ASN A 64 -7.63 5.77 17.48
N ARG A 65 -6.45 6.37 17.66
CA ARG A 65 -6.07 7.60 16.96
C ARG A 65 -5.65 7.35 15.53
N TYR A 66 -5.13 6.17 15.25
CA TYR A 66 -4.59 5.79 13.95
C TYR A 66 -5.12 4.43 13.52
N HIS A 67 -5.33 4.28 12.19
CA HIS A 67 -5.54 3.00 11.55
C HIS A 67 -4.36 2.75 10.61
N HIS A 68 -3.62 1.67 10.86
CA HIS A 68 -2.42 1.31 10.11
C HIS A 68 -2.67 0.07 9.26
N ARG A 69 -2.38 0.15 7.94
CA ARG A 69 -2.55 -0.98 7.03
C ARG A 69 -1.38 -1.09 6.08
N ARG A 70 -0.87 -2.31 5.89
CA ARG A 70 0.24 -2.57 4.98
C ARG A 70 -0.25 -2.91 3.58
N TYR A 71 0.48 -2.39 2.58
CA TYR A 71 0.26 -2.61 1.15
C TYR A 71 1.56 -3.02 0.49
N SER A 72 1.49 -4.04 -0.39
CA SER A 72 2.64 -4.45 -1.18
C SER A 72 3.00 -3.38 -2.21
N ILE A 73 4.29 -3.10 -2.34
CA ILE A 73 4.81 -2.26 -3.39
C ILE A 73 4.69 -3.02 -4.71
N ALA A 74 4.12 -2.37 -5.73
CA ALA A 74 3.75 -2.98 -7.00
C ALA A 74 4.62 -2.53 -8.18
N ASN A 75 5.76 -1.89 -7.94
CA ASN A 75 6.74 -1.50 -8.96
C ASN A 75 8.15 -1.90 -8.55
N ALA A 76 9.00 -2.12 -9.55
CA ALA A 76 10.43 -2.21 -9.33
C ALA A 76 10.97 -0.84 -8.87
N ARG A 77 12.04 -0.86 -8.09
CA ARG A 77 12.75 0.35 -7.72
C ARG A 77 13.38 1.01 -8.95
N SER A 78 13.33 2.33 -9.00
CA SER A 78 14.10 3.09 -9.99
C SER A 78 15.59 3.04 -9.66
N ALA A 79 16.43 3.14 -10.69
CA ALA A 79 17.86 3.35 -10.46
C ALA A 79 18.03 4.66 -9.64
N PRO A 80 18.94 4.70 -8.68
CA PRO A 80 19.15 5.89 -7.87
C PRO A 80 19.69 7.02 -8.75
N ASN A 81 18.83 8.00 -9.04
CA ASN A 81 19.24 9.32 -9.48
C ASN A 81 19.25 10.21 -8.25
N GLU A 82 20.32 10.94 -8.02
CA GLU A 82 20.58 11.68 -6.77
C GLU A 82 19.55 12.78 -6.46
N ASP A 83 18.72 13.18 -7.43
CA ASP A 83 17.78 14.30 -7.33
C ASP A 83 16.30 13.93 -7.53
N GLU A 84 15.95 12.65 -7.65
CA GLU A 84 14.56 12.26 -7.89
C GLU A 84 13.91 11.62 -6.64
N SER A 85 12.68 12.05 -6.34
CA SER A 85 11.80 11.41 -5.37
C SER A 85 11.61 9.93 -5.67
N VAL A 86 11.54 9.11 -4.63
CA VAL A 86 11.30 7.67 -4.77
C VAL A 86 9.85 7.42 -5.16
N ARG A 87 9.62 6.71 -6.26
CA ARG A 87 8.29 6.34 -6.73
C ARG A 87 7.86 4.99 -6.19
N VAL A 88 6.65 4.93 -5.66
CA VAL A 88 6.00 3.72 -5.15
C VAL A 88 4.64 3.57 -5.79
N SER A 89 4.35 2.38 -6.35
CA SER A 89 3.01 2.04 -6.84
C SER A 89 2.30 1.09 -5.89
N LEU A 90 0.99 1.29 -5.73
CA LEU A 90 0.12 0.40 -4.95
C LEU A 90 -1.05 -0.09 -5.82
N LEU A 91 -1.48 -1.34 -5.57
CA LEU A 91 -2.75 -1.86 -6.08
C LEU A 91 -3.72 -1.99 -4.91
N VAL A 92 -4.78 -1.18 -4.93
CA VAL A 92 -5.72 -1.09 -3.82
C VAL A 92 -7.11 -1.50 -4.27
N ARG A 93 -7.66 -2.54 -3.65
CA ARG A 93 -9.07 -2.89 -3.80
C ARG A 93 -9.87 -2.16 -2.73
N ARG A 94 -10.94 -1.45 -3.14
CA ARG A 94 -11.90 -0.86 -2.21
C ARG A 94 -12.63 -1.97 -1.48
N CYS A 95 -12.40 -2.07 -0.18
CA CYS A 95 -12.93 -3.13 0.66
C CYS A 95 -14.12 -2.64 1.49
N PHE A 96 -15.01 -3.57 1.78
CA PHE A 96 -16.13 -3.41 2.70
C PHE A 96 -16.22 -4.67 3.57
N SER A 97 -16.65 -4.51 4.80
CA SER A 97 -17.11 -5.60 5.65
C SER A 97 -18.64 -5.58 5.70
N ILE A 98 -19.24 -6.75 5.81
CA ILE A 98 -20.68 -6.89 5.99
C ILE A 98 -20.87 -7.46 7.40
N ASP A 99 -21.66 -6.79 8.21
CA ASP A 99 -22.07 -7.32 9.50
C ASP A 99 -23.00 -8.51 9.27
N GLU A 100 -22.65 -9.65 9.84
CA GLU A 100 -23.35 -10.92 9.60
C GLU A 100 -24.76 -10.94 10.24
N ILE A 101 -25.02 -10.06 11.21
CA ILE A 101 -26.31 -10.00 11.94
C ILE A 101 -27.24 -8.98 11.29
N SER A 102 -26.75 -7.76 11.08
CA SER A 102 -27.56 -6.66 10.54
C SER A 102 -27.60 -6.63 9.01
N GLY A 103 -26.61 -7.23 8.34
CA GLY A 103 -26.40 -7.12 6.89
C GLY A 103 -25.85 -5.74 6.47
N GLU A 104 -25.53 -4.88 7.41
CA GLU A 104 -24.99 -3.56 7.12
C GLU A 104 -23.61 -3.63 6.54
N ARG A 105 -23.31 -2.73 5.59
CA ARG A 105 -22.05 -2.64 4.89
C ARG A 105 -21.19 -1.52 5.44
N TYR A 106 -20.02 -1.86 5.96
CA TYR A 106 -19.06 -0.91 6.52
C TYR A 106 -17.85 -0.75 5.61
N PRO A 107 -17.46 0.47 5.25
CA PRO A 107 -16.27 0.71 4.45
C PRO A 107 -14.99 0.36 5.24
N GLY A 108 -14.06 -0.32 4.58
CA GLY A 108 -12.73 -0.54 5.11
C GLY A 108 -11.97 0.80 5.18
N ILE A 109 -11.42 1.16 6.33
CA ILE A 109 -10.85 2.48 6.60
C ILE A 109 -9.75 2.83 5.59
N ALA A 110 -8.62 2.12 5.59
CA ALA A 110 -7.48 2.47 4.75
C ALA A 110 -7.75 2.30 3.26
N SER A 111 -8.49 1.27 2.84
CA SER A 111 -8.77 1.04 1.43
C SER A 111 -9.67 2.11 0.82
N ASN A 112 -10.69 2.56 1.55
CA ASN A 112 -11.55 3.64 1.09
C ASN A 112 -10.83 4.98 1.12
N TYR A 113 -10.07 5.26 2.18
CA TYR A 113 -9.21 6.45 2.26
C TYR A 113 -8.31 6.55 1.01
N LEU A 114 -7.55 5.51 0.68
CA LEU A 114 -6.67 5.51 -0.49
C LEU A 114 -7.44 5.62 -1.81
N CYS A 115 -8.56 4.92 -1.95
CA CYS A 115 -9.35 4.99 -3.17
C CYS A 115 -9.97 6.38 -3.42
N ASP A 116 -10.15 7.19 -2.38
CA ASP A 116 -10.74 8.53 -2.45
C ASP A 116 -9.69 9.64 -2.63
N THR A 117 -8.39 9.34 -2.49
CA THR A 117 -7.33 10.33 -2.72
C THR A 117 -7.30 10.82 -4.16
N ARG A 118 -6.78 12.03 -4.34
CA ARG A 118 -6.61 12.71 -5.62
C ARG A 118 -5.14 13.08 -5.84
N PRO A 119 -4.72 13.26 -7.09
CA PRO A 119 -3.39 13.81 -7.37
C PRO A 119 -3.13 15.11 -6.59
N GLY A 120 -1.99 15.16 -5.92
CA GLY A 120 -1.58 16.25 -5.04
C GLY A 120 -1.91 16.04 -3.56
N ASP A 121 -2.75 15.07 -3.20
CA ASP A 121 -3.01 14.75 -1.79
C ASP A 121 -1.74 14.18 -1.13
N ARG A 122 -1.58 14.49 0.16
CA ARG A 122 -0.49 13.98 0.99
C ARG A 122 -1.03 12.88 1.89
N ILE A 123 -0.30 11.79 1.95
CA ILE A 123 -0.62 10.65 2.82
C ILE A 123 0.58 10.31 3.71
N THR A 124 0.32 9.90 4.92
CA THR A 124 1.36 9.43 5.83
C THR A 124 1.62 7.95 5.60
N ILE A 125 2.88 7.62 5.33
CA ILE A 125 3.32 6.24 5.14
C ILE A 125 4.38 5.85 6.16
N THR A 126 4.56 4.56 6.34
CA THR A 126 5.55 3.96 7.24
C THR A 126 6.30 2.84 6.53
N GLY A 127 7.45 2.46 7.03
CA GLY A 127 8.28 1.40 6.46
C GLY A 127 9.43 1.93 5.62
N PRO A 128 9.95 1.15 4.64
CA PRO A 128 9.38 -0.11 4.13
C PRO A 128 9.54 -1.29 5.10
N TYR A 129 8.64 -2.26 4.99
CA TYR A 129 8.65 -3.47 5.81
C TYR A 129 9.03 -4.70 5.01
N ARG A 130 9.70 -5.63 5.66
CA ARG A 130 10.00 -6.95 5.08
C ARG A 130 8.72 -7.74 4.83
N SER A 131 8.74 -8.54 3.79
CA SER A 131 7.69 -9.47 3.43
C SER A 131 8.32 -10.83 3.08
N PRO A 132 7.54 -11.92 3.02
CA PRO A 132 8.05 -13.22 2.56
C PRO A 132 8.38 -13.24 1.07
N PHE A 133 7.90 -12.25 0.30
CA PHE A 133 8.17 -12.15 -1.14
C PHE A 133 9.54 -11.51 -1.38
N HIS A 134 10.42 -12.24 -2.02
CA HIS A 134 11.74 -11.76 -2.45
C HIS A 134 12.21 -12.53 -3.68
N ILE A 135 12.99 -11.87 -4.51
CA ILE A 135 13.59 -12.50 -5.67
C ILE A 135 14.75 -13.39 -5.20
N PRO A 136 14.84 -14.64 -5.67
CA PRO A 136 15.98 -15.50 -5.38
C PRO A 136 17.30 -14.87 -5.84
N ALA A 137 18.38 -15.13 -5.12
CA ALA A 137 19.70 -14.67 -5.50
C ALA A 137 20.25 -15.41 -6.74
N ASP A 138 19.76 -16.64 -7.01
CA ASP A 138 20.11 -17.38 -8.21
C ASP A 138 19.32 -16.85 -9.41
N SER A 139 20.02 -16.20 -10.36
CA SER A 139 19.42 -15.66 -11.59
C SER A 139 18.84 -16.71 -12.53
N ASN A 140 19.17 -17.99 -12.35
CA ASN A 140 18.63 -19.09 -13.14
C ASN A 140 17.45 -19.80 -12.44
N ALA A 141 17.03 -19.34 -11.28
CA ALA A 141 15.90 -19.93 -10.57
C ALA A 141 14.61 -19.78 -11.38
N ASN A 142 13.85 -20.86 -11.50
CA ASN A 142 12.51 -20.82 -12.06
C ASN A 142 11.55 -20.23 -11.02
N LEU A 143 10.77 -19.22 -11.41
CA LEU A 143 9.78 -18.59 -10.57
C LEU A 143 8.37 -19.00 -10.99
N LEU A 144 7.60 -19.52 -10.04
CA LEU A 144 6.16 -19.72 -10.20
C LEU A 144 5.43 -18.72 -9.31
N MET A 145 4.74 -17.77 -9.91
CA MET A 145 4.00 -16.71 -9.22
C MET A 145 2.50 -16.99 -9.29
N ILE A 146 1.85 -17.18 -8.14
CA ILE A 146 0.42 -17.42 -8.05
C ILE A 146 -0.23 -16.30 -7.26
N GLY A 147 -1.11 -15.55 -7.91
CA GLY A 147 -1.81 -14.42 -7.27
C GLY A 147 -3.23 -14.27 -7.79
N THR A 148 -4.13 -13.79 -6.93
CA THR A 148 -5.51 -13.43 -7.30
C THR A 148 -5.78 -11.98 -6.93
N GLY A 149 -6.50 -11.26 -7.79
CA GLY A 149 -6.84 -9.86 -7.55
C GLY A 149 -5.60 -9.01 -7.28
N THR A 150 -5.63 -8.19 -6.24
CA THR A 150 -4.49 -7.35 -5.84
C THR A 150 -3.30 -8.12 -5.26
N GLY A 151 -3.43 -9.43 -5.03
CA GLY A 151 -2.31 -10.30 -4.62
C GLY A 151 -1.19 -10.41 -5.65
N ILE A 152 -1.41 -9.94 -6.89
CA ILE A 152 -0.38 -9.83 -7.93
C ILE A 152 0.62 -8.68 -7.66
N ALA A 153 0.30 -7.74 -6.77
CA ALA A 153 1.09 -6.53 -6.55
C ALA A 153 2.60 -6.79 -6.32
N PRO A 154 3.02 -7.69 -5.39
CA PRO A 154 4.44 -7.95 -5.19
C PRO A 154 5.13 -8.56 -6.41
N PHE A 155 4.41 -9.36 -7.22
CA PHE A 155 4.95 -10.00 -8.42
C PHE A 155 5.12 -9.03 -9.58
N ARG A 156 4.35 -7.94 -9.58
CA ARG A 156 4.51 -6.87 -10.56
C ARG A 156 5.81 -6.07 -10.35
N ALA A 157 6.35 -6.11 -9.14
CA ALA A 157 7.62 -5.48 -8.79
C ALA A 157 8.84 -6.29 -9.27
N PHE A 158 8.69 -7.58 -9.51
CA PHE A 158 9.74 -8.51 -9.98
C PHE A 158 9.91 -8.43 -11.49
#